data_9c3e35696f0c47ad42e0bf2db25efbb6
#
_entry.id   9c3e35696f0c47ad42e0bf2db25efbb6
#
_cell.length_a   1.000
_cell.length_b   1.000
_cell.length_c   1.000
_cell.angle_alpha   90.00
_cell.angle_beta   90.00
_cell.angle_gamma   90.00
#
_symmetry.space_group_name_H-M   'P 1'
#
loop_
_entity.id
_entity.type
_entity.pdbx_description
1 polymer ?
#
loop_
_entity_poly.entity_id
_entity_poly.type
_entity_poly.pdbx_seq_one_letter_code
_entity_poly.pdbx_strand_id
1 'polypeptide(L)'
;SGKFNPLDRARLPQQPGSAQEVQPAAWSALGIDAVVVGQVTPNPDGSYNVAYQLVDTGGAPGTVLAQNSYKVNKQWLRYAGHTASDEVFEKLTGIKGAFRTRIAYVVQTNGGQFPYELRVSDYDGYNQFVVHRSPQPLMSPAWSPDGSKLAYVTFESGRSALVIQTLANGAVRQVASFPRHNGAPAFSPDGSKLAFALSKTGSLNL
;
A
#
# COMPACT_ATOMS: atom_id res chain seq x y z
N SER A 1 2.06 1.64 -12.34
CA SER A 1 1.06 0.58 -12.64
C SER A 1 1.28 -0.06 -14.01
N GLY A 2 2.08 0.56 -14.90
CA GLY A 2 2.27 0.11 -16.29
C GLY A 2 1.04 0.23 -17.20
N LYS A 3 -0.07 0.78 -16.68
CA LYS A 3 -1.32 0.99 -17.43
C LYS A 3 -1.44 2.41 -17.98
N PHE A 4 -0.73 3.37 -17.41
CA PHE A 4 -0.74 4.76 -17.82
C PHE A 4 0.65 5.21 -18.25
N ASN A 5 0.68 6.14 -19.19
CA ASN A 5 1.87 6.88 -19.60
C ASN A 5 1.73 8.33 -19.08
N PRO A 6 2.19 8.65 -17.86
CA PRO A 6 2.00 9.96 -17.30
C PRO A 6 2.86 11.00 -18.04
N LEU A 7 2.25 12.16 -18.32
CA LEU A 7 2.98 13.29 -18.86
C LEU A 7 3.89 13.90 -17.78
N ASP A 8 5.12 14.23 -18.13
CA ASP A 8 6.04 14.93 -17.24
C ASP A 8 5.44 16.28 -16.81
N ARG A 9 5.55 16.60 -15.52
CA ARG A 9 5.01 17.82 -14.93
C ARG A 9 5.54 19.09 -15.61
N ALA A 10 6.77 19.08 -16.08
CA ALA A 10 7.37 20.21 -16.81
C ALA A 10 6.74 20.47 -18.20
N ARG A 11 6.00 19.48 -18.72
CA ARG A 11 5.35 19.53 -20.03
C ARG A 11 3.85 19.80 -19.96
N LEU A 12 3.29 20.04 -18.78
CA LEU A 12 1.87 20.32 -18.61
C LEU A 12 1.49 21.63 -19.34
N PRO A 13 0.48 21.59 -20.22
CA PRO A 13 0.07 22.80 -20.97
C PRO A 13 -0.68 23.80 -20.09
N GLN A 14 -1.22 23.33 -18.97
CA GLN A 14 -2.01 24.11 -18.02
C GLN A 14 -1.82 23.59 -16.58
N GLN A 15 -2.20 24.40 -15.59
CA GLN A 15 -2.31 24.02 -14.18
C GLN A 15 -3.72 24.37 -13.65
N PRO A 16 -4.78 23.71 -14.15
CA PRO A 16 -6.14 24.00 -13.75
C PRO A 16 -6.40 23.60 -12.29
N GLY A 17 -7.15 24.41 -11.56
CA GLY A 17 -7.61 24.10 -10.20
C GLY A 17 -8.95 23.37 -10.18
N SER A 18 -9.70 23.39 -11.28
CA SER A 18 -11.02 22.75 -11.39
C SER A 18 -11.27 22.24 -12.81
N ALA A 19 -12.30 21.38 -12.98
CA ALA A 19 -12.68 20.86 -14.29
C ALA A 19 -13.07 21.95 -15.28
N GLN A 20 -13.68 23.04 -14.80
CA GLN A 20 -14.11 24.17 -15.64
C GLN A 20 -12.94 24.94 -16.27
N GLU A 21 -11.76 24.87 -15.65
CA GLU A 21 -10.55 25.53 -16.14
C GLU A 21 -9.78 24.68 -17.14
N VAL A 22 -10.11 23.38 -17.24
CA VAL A 22 -9.45 22.48 -18.19
C VAL A 22 -9.85 22.87 -19.61
N GLN A 23 -8.88 23.12 -20.47
CA GLN A 23 -9.05 23.29 -21.91
C GLN A 23 -8.72 21.97 -22.63
N PRO A 24 -9.70 21.11 -22.90
CA PRO A 24 -9.44 19.75 -23.37
C PRO A 24 -8.56 19.68 -24.63
N ALA A 25 -8.74 20.66 -25.55
CA ALA A 25 -7.97 20.70 -26.79
C ALA A 25 -6.45 20.85 -26.57
N ALA A 26 -6.03 21.56 -25.51
CA ALA A 26 -4.61 21.72 -25.18
C ALA A 26 -3.98 20.41 -24.70
N TRP A 27 -4.76 19.55 -24.06
CA TRP A 27 -4.32 18.26 -23.56
C TRP A 27 -4.36 17.17 -24.65
N SER A 28 -5.46 17.11 -25.42
CA SER A 28 -5.60 16.14 -26.51
C SER A 28 -4.57 16.36 -27.60
N ALA A 29 -4.14 17.60 -27.86
CA ALA A 29 -3.05 17.92 -28.78
C ALA A 29 -1.69 17.25 -28.38
N LEU A 30 -1.53 16.91 -27.10
CA LEU A 30 -0.38 16.17 -26.56
C LEU A 30 -0.63 14.67 -26.44
N GLY A 31 -1.76 14.17 -26.96
CA GLY A 31 -2.15 12.76 -26.85
C GLY A 31 -2.56 12.34 -25.44
N ILE A 32 -3.07 13.30 -24.64
CA ILE A 32 -3.55 13.02 -23.28
C ILE A 32 -5.05 12.78 -23.32
N ASP A 33 -5.49 11.61 -22.87
CA ASP A 33 -6.89 11.18 -22.90
C ASP A 33 -7.68 11.64 -21.66
N ALA A 34 -7.00 11.86 -20.53
CA ALA A 34 -7.65 12.29 -19.29
C ALA A 34 -6.71 13.09 -18.39
N VAL A 35 -7.29 14.01 -17.62
CA VAL A 35 -6.57 14.87 -16.67
C VAL A 35 -7.23 14.76 -15.30
N VAL A 36 -6.41 14.60 -14.25
CA VAL A 36 -6.87 14.75 -12.87
C VAL A 36 -6.51 16.14 -12.37
N VAL A 37 -7.52 16.90 -11.99
CA VAL A 37 -7.35 18.18 -11.30
C VAL A 37 -7.74 18.02 -9.85
N GLY A 38 -7.07 18.72 -8.93
CA GLY A 38 -7.37 18.59 -7.52
C GLY A 38 -6.93 19.78 -6.69
N GLN A 39 -7.58 19.92 -5.55
CA GLN A 39 -7.30 20.98 -4.58
C GLN A 39 -7.19 20.39 -3.17
N VAL A 40 -6.31 21.01 -2.37
CA VAL A 40 -6.22 20.79 -0.93
C VAL A 40 -6.46 22.12 -0.23
N THR A 41 -7.58 22.23 0.47
CA THR A 41 -8.00 23.48 1.12
C THR A 41 -8.01 23.28 2.65
N PRO A 42 -7.29 24.12 3.42
CA PRO A 42 -7.35 24.07 4.88
C PRO A 42 -8.71 24.56 5.39
N ASN A 43 -9.21 23.92 6.44
CA ASN A 43 -10.43 24.36 7.15
C ASN A 43 -10.08 25.09 8.45
N PRO A 44 -10.98 25.92 8.97
CA PRO A 44 -10.76 26.65 10.23
C PRO A 44 -10.54 25.73 11.46
N ASP A 45 -11.03 24.50 11.41
CA ASP A 45 -10.86 23.50 12.47
C ASP A 45 -9.53 22.75 12.42
N GLY A 46 -8.60 23.14 11.52
CA GLY A 46 -7.30 22.49 11.34
C GLY A 46 -7.34 21.23 10.48
N SER A 47 -8.50 20.84 9.99
CA SER A 47 -8.64 19.77 8.98
C SER A 47 -8.40 20.33 7.57
N TYR A 48 -8.39 19.43 6.60
CA TYR A 48 -8.22 19.75 5.18
C TYR A 48 -9.33 19.11 4.36
N ASN A 49 -9.77 19.84 3.33
CA ASN A 49 -10.63 19.30 2.29
C ASN A 49 -9.75 18.92 1.10
N VAL A 50 -9.74 17.64 0.72
CA VAL A 50 -9.02 17.13 -0.45
C VAL A 50 -10.06 16.79 -1.50
N ALA A 51 -10.10 17.52 -2.59
CA ALA A 51 -11.04 17.31 -3.68
C ALA A 51 -10.30 16.97 -4.97
N TYR A 52 -10.89 16.13 -5.81
CA TYR A 52 -10.40 15.87 -7.16
C TYR A 52 -11.54 15.75 -8.17
N GLN A 53 -11.22 16.01 -9.42
CA GLN A 53 -12.06 15.75 -10.58
C GLN A 53 -11.21 15.09 -11.68
N LEU A 54 -11.71 14.01 -12.26
CA LEU A 54 -11.13 13.35 -13.44
C LEU A 54 -11.88 13.84 -14.65
N VAL A 55 -11.20 14.51 -15.58
CA VAL A 55 -11.76 15.13 -16.77
C VAL A 55 -11.30 14.39 -18.01
N ASP A 56 -12.23 14.00 -18.87
CA ASP A 56 -11.96 13.44 -20.19
C ASP A 56 -11.44 14.55 -21.13
N THR A 57 -10.37 14.28 -21.84
CA THR A 57 -9.81 15.19 -22.84
C THR A 57 -9.74 14.55 -24.23
N GLY A 58 -10.08 13.25 -24.34
CA GLY A 58 -10.04 12.48 -25.58
C GLY A 58 -11.41 12.13 -26.15
N GLY A 59 -12.13 11.22 -25.50
CA GLY A 59 -13.36 10.63 -26.04
C GLY A 59 -14.60 11.54 -25.95
N ALA A 60 -14.80 12.17 -24.78
CA ALA A 60 -15.87 13.15 -24.54
C ALA A 60 -15.29 14.39 -23.84
N PRO A 61 -14.60 15.27 -24.59
CA PRO A 61 -13.79 16.34 -24.03
C PRO A 61 -14.55 17.27 -23.09
N GLY A 62 -14.00 17.50 -21.89
CA GLY A 62 -14.59 18.32 -20.84
C GLY A 62 -15.57 17.61 -19.91
N THR A 63 -15.89 16.34 -20.17
CA THR A 63 -16.76 15.54 -19.30
C THR A 63 -16.03 15.17 -18.02
N VAL A 64 -16.66 15.37 -16.86
CA VAL A 64 -16.15 14.86 -15.57
C VAL A 64 -16.51 13.38 -15.44
N LEU A 65 -15.51 12.51 -15.52
CA LEU A 65 -15.65 11.06 -15.44
C LEU A 65 -15.83 10.55 -14.00
N ALA A 66 -15.17 11.22 -13.05
CA ALA A 66 -15.24 10.92 -11.63
C ALA A 66 -14.86 12.17 -10.82
N GLN A 67 -15.42 12.30 -9.63
CA GLN A 67 -15.04 13.34 -8.68
C GLN A 67 -15.37 12.89 -7.27
N ASN A 68 -14.58 13.34 -6.29
CA ASN A 68 -14.87 13.14 -4.88
C ASN A 68 -14.18 14.21 -4.03
N SER A 69 -14.58 14.30 -2.74
CA SER A 69 -14.00 15.19 -1.76
C SER A 69 -13.94 14.50 -0.41
N TYR A 70 -12.80 14.66 0.29
CA TYR A 70 -12.54 14.03 1.59
C TYR A 70 -12.16 15.10 2.60
N LYS A 71 -12.82 15.12 3.76
CA LYS A 71 -12.37 15.91 4.91
C LYS A 71 -11.45 15.05 5.77
N VAL A 72 -10.19 15.47 5.91
CA VAL A 72 -9.16 14.68 6.61
C VAL A 72 -8.27 15.56 7.49
N ASN A 73 -7.68 15.00 8.53
CA ASN A 73 -6.60 15.63 9.28
C ASN A 73 -5.28 15.57 8.50
N LYS A 74 -4.31 16.43 8.85
CA LYS A 74 -3.01 16.55 8.18
C LYS A 74 -2.31 15.20 7.96
N GLN A 75 -2.34 14.32 8.96
CA GLN A 75 -1.71 12.99 8.89
C GLN A 75 -2.33 12.05 7.82
N TRP A 76 -3.58 12.31 7.39
CA TRP A 76 -4.32 11.51 6.42
C TRP A 76 -4.34 12.10 5.01
N LEU A 77 -3.67 13.24 4.77
CA LEU A 77 -3.62 13.88 3.44
C LEU A 77 -3.08 12.92 2.37
N ARG A 78 -2.03 12.19 2.70
CA ARG A 78 -1.43 11.21 1.79
C ARG A 78 -2.39 10.05 1.50
N TYR A 79 -3.09 9.55 2.52
CA TYR A 79 -4.09 8.50 2.36
C TYR A 79 -5.27 8.97 1.49
N ALA A 80 -5.72 10.23 1.62
CA ALA A 80 -6.74 10.80 0.74
C ALA A 80 -6.25 10.84 -0.72
N GLY A 81 -4.99 11.21 -0.97
CA GLY A 81 -4.38 11.16 -2.30
C GLY A 81 -4.35 9.73 -2.87
N HIS A 82 -4.00 8.73 -2.07
CA HIS A 82 -4.05 7.33 -2.50
C HIS A 82 -5.47 6.85 -2.78
N THR A 83 -6.46 7.32 -1.99
CA THR A 83 -7.88 7.03 -2.24
C THR A 83 -8.34 7.59 -3.58
N ALA A 84 -8.02 8.85 -3.88
CA ALA A 84 -8.29 9.46 -5.18
C ALA A 84 -7.60 8.67 -6.31
N SER A 85 -6.36 8.24 -6.12
CA SER A 85 -5.63 7.43 -7.11
C SER A 85 -6.29 6.07 -7.36
N ASP A 86 -6.80 5.39 -6.32
CA ASP A 86 -7.55 4.13 -6.47
C ASP A 86 -8.83 4.35 -7.28
N GLU A 87 -9.60 5.39 -6.97
CA GLU A 87 -10.86 5.71 -7.66
C GLU A 87 -10.64 6.08 -9.12
N VAL A 88 -9.63 6.91 -9.41
CA VAL A 88 -9.23 7.28 -10.78
C VAL A 88 -8.77 6.04 -11.55
N PHE A 89 -7.94 5.19 -10.95
CA PHE A 89 -7.44 3.97 -11.57
C PHE A 89 -8.59 3.02 -11.92
N GLU A 90 -9.50 2.80 -10.98
CA GLU A 90 -10.67 1.93 -11.20
C GLU A 90 -11.58 2.51 -12.28
N LYS A 91 -11.82 3.82 -12.28
CA LYS A 91 -12.65 4.48 -13.30
C LYS A 91 -12.09 4.33 -14.71
N LEU A 92 -10.78 4.45 -14.87
CA LEU A 92 -10.12 4.40 -16.19
C LEU A 92 -9.85 2.98 -16.68
N THR A 93 -9.71 2.00 -15.78
CA THR A 93 -9.29 0.63 -16.15
C THR A 93 -10.31 -0.46 -15.87
N GLY A 94 -11.33 -0.19 -15.05
CA GLY A 94 -12.24 -1.19 -14.51
C GLY A 94 -11.61 -2.12 -13.46
N ILE A 95 -10.36 -1.89 -13.07
CA ILE A 95 -9.60 -2.71 -12.11
C ILE A 95 -9.46 -1.93 -10.81
N LYS A 96 -9.71 -2.59 -9.67
CA LYS A 96 -9.49 -1.96 -8.35
C LYS A 96 -8.05 -1.52 -8.19
N GLY A 97 -7.85 -0.30 -7.70
CA GLY A 97 -6.52 0.21 -7.37
C GLY A 97 -5.92 -0.47 -6.13
N ALA A 98 -4.60 -0.35 -5.98
CA ALA A 98 -3.85 -0.89 -4.85
C ALA A 98 -3.00 0.19 -4.15
N PHE A 99 -3.31 1.47 -4.37
CA PHE A 99 -2.50 2.59 -3.86
C PHE A 99 -2.64 2.80 -2.35
N ARG A 100 -3.69 2.28 -1.71
CA ARG A 100 -3.88 2.24 -0.26
C ARG A 100 -3.30 1.01 0.42
N THR A 101 -2.63 0.13 -0.32
CA THR A 101 -2.03 -1.07 0.24
C THR A 101 -0.69 -0.78 0.91
N ARG A 102 -0.25 -1.72 1.76
CA ARG A 102 1.04 -1.68 2.45
C ARG A 102 1.87 -2.89 2.07
N ILE A 103 3.19 -2.71 2.12
CA ILE A 103 4.17 -3.76 1.86
C ILE A 103 4.85 -4.12 3.18
N ALA A 104 4.87 -5.41 3.53
CA ALA A 104 5.71 -5.95 4.60
C ALA A 104 6.94 -6.61 3.96
N TYR A 105 8.12 -6.29 4.47
CA TYR A 105 9.38 -6.79 3.93
C TYR A 105 10.44 -6.90 5.02
N VAL A 106 11.43 -7.77 4.77
CA VAL A 106 12.57 -7.95 5.65
C VAL A 106 13.77 -7.22 5.08
N VAL A 107 14.46 -6.48 5.94
CA VAL A 107 15.73 -5.82 5.63
C VAL A 107 16.83 -6.48 6.45
N GLN A 108 17.94 -6.80 5.79
CA GLN A 108 19.19 -7.14 6.47
C GLN A 108 20.12 -5.95 6.40
N THR A 109 20.59 -5.48 7.56
CA THR A 109 21.56 -4.39 7.68
C THR A 109 22.96 -4.94 7.93
N ASN A 110 23.98 -4.20 7.50
CA ASN A 110 25.38 -4.61 7.71
C ASN A 110 25.82 -4.21 9.11
N GLY A 111 25.69 -5.12 10.08
CA GLY A 111 26.20 -4.96 11.45
C GLY A 111 25.13 -4.54 12.46
N GLY A 112 25.58 -4.38 13.74
CA GLY A 112 24.73 -4.08 14.87
C GLY A 112 24.16 -5.33 15.58
N GLN A 113 23.53 -5.08 16.73
CA GLN A 113 22.95 -6.16 17.57
C GLN A 113 21.73 -6.84 16.92
N PHE A 114 21.00 -6.10 16.09
CA PHE A 114 19.78 -6.54 15.41
C PHE A 114 19.87 -6.30 13.90
N PRO A 115 20.64 -7.15 13.17
CA PRO A 115 20.85 -6.94 11.73
C PRO A 115 19.61 -7.22 10.86
N TYR A 116 18.57 -7.86 11.41
CA TYR A 116 17.34 -8.15 10.66
C TYR A 116 16.19 -7.32 11.19
N GLU A 117 15.47 -6.69 10.28
CA GLU A 117 14.28 -5.91 10.60
C GLU A 117 13.10 -6.31 9.71
N LEU A 118 11.97 -6.62 10.32
CA LEU A 118 10.69 -6.67 9.63
C LEU A 118 10.12 -5.25 9.59
N ARG A 119 9.91 -4.72 8.39
CA ARG A 119 9.40 -3.37 8.15
C ARG A 119 8.09 -3.40 7.40
N VAL A 120 7.33 -2.33 7.56
CA VAL A 120 6.13 -2.03 6.77
C VAL A 120 6.28 -0.64 6.17
N SER A 121 5.81 -0.47 4.95
CA SER A 121 5.66 0.82 4.28
C SER A 121 4.35 0.91 3.53
N ASP A 122 3.95 2.11 3.11
CA ASP A 122 2.98 2.29 2.07
C ASP A 122 3.50 1.65 0.76
N TYR A 123 2.61 1.39 -0.20
CA TYR A 123 2.96 0.73 -1.47
C TYR A 123 4.10 1.43 -2.25
N ASP A 124 4.26 2.72 -2.04
CA ASP A 124 5.28 3.56 -2.70
C ASP A 124 6.56 3.76 -1.86
N GLY A 125 6.71 3.00 -0.77
CA GLY A 125 7.87 3.03 0.10
C GLY A 125 7.85 4.14 1.15
N TYR A 126 6.80 4.96 1.22
CA TYR A 126 6.66 6.00 2.24
C TYR A 126 6.15 5.43 3.58
N ASN A 127 6.11 6.25 4.65
CA ASN A 127 5.64 5.87 6.00
C ASN A 127 6.24 4.55 6.52
N GLN A 128 7.55 4.37 6.33
CA GLN A 128 8.25 3.18 6.81
C GLN A 128 8.30 3.15 8.34
N PHE A 129 7.99 1.99 8.90
CA PHE A 129 8.23 1.73 10.33
C PHE A 129 8.71 0.30 10.56
N VAL A 130 9.44 0.11 11.64
CA VAL A 130 9.95 -1.20 12.05
C VAL A 130 8.89 -1.90 12.90
N VAL A 131 8.49 -3.09 12.49
CA VAL A 131 7.56 -3.96 13.21
C VAL A 131 8.31 -4.80 14.24
N HIS A 132 9.46 -5.37 13.84
CA HIS A 132 10.28 -6.22 14.69
C HIS A 132 11.75 -6.12 14.32
N ARG A 133 12.64 -6.14 15.34
CA ARG A 133 14.08 -6.24 15.19
C ARG A 133 14.58 -7.54 15.75
N SER A 134 15.46 -8.22 15.03
CA SER A 134 15.95 -9.54 15.42
C SER A 134 17.46 -9.69 15.23
N PRO A 135 18.16 -10.36 16.16
CA PRO A 135 19.55 -10.75 15.95
C PRO A 135 19.68 -11.92 14.96
N GLN A 136 18.60 -12.61 14.64
CA GLN A 136 18.52 -13.77 13.77
C GLN A 136 17.64 -13.48 12.55
N PRO A 137 17.75 -14.25 11.46
CA PRO A 137 16.95 -14.07 10.27
C PRO A 137 15.44 -14.03 10.54
N LEU A 138 14.76 -13.17 9.78
CA LEU A 138 13.30 -13.08 9.67
C LEU A 138 12.92 -13.41 8.23
N MET A 139 11.81 -14.13 8.01
CA MET A 139 11.43 -14.58 6.67
C MET A 139 9.90 -14.62 6.49
N SER A 140 9.49 -14.60 5.22
CA SER A 140 8.12 -14.91 4.77
C SER A 140 7.02 -14.14 5.50
N PRO A 141 7.05 -12.81 5.55
CA PRO A 141 5.95 -12.05 6.13
C PRO A 141 4.65 -12.23 5.32
N ALA A 142 3.54 -12.40 6.03
CA ALA A 142 2.20 -12.50 5.45
C ALA A 142 1.20 -11.67 6.24
N TRP A 143 0.41 -10.87 5.54
CA TRP A 143 -0.63 -10.02 6.11
C TRP A 143 -1.88 -10.82 6.51
N SER A 144 -2.47 -10.48 7.65
CA SER A 144 -3.89 -10.80 7.89
C SER A 144 -4.77 -9.99 6.93
N PRO A 145 -5.94 -10.51 6.52
CA PRO A 145 -6.82 -9.83 5.54
C PRO A 145 -7.28 -8.45 5.98
N ASP A 146 -7.44 -8.23 7.29
CA ASP A 146 -7.80 -6.94 7.89
C ASP A 146 -6.62 -5.97 8.05
N GLY A 147 -5.39 -6.43 7.73
CA GLY A 147 -4.17 -5.63 7.86
C GLY A 147 -3.75 -5.32 9.30
N SER A 148 -4.34 -5.97 10.31
CA SER A 148 -4.02 -5.73 11.73
C SER A 148 -2.86 -6.56 12.26
N LYS A 149 -2.49 -7.64 11.56
CA LYS A 149 -1.47 -8.61 12.00
C LYS A 149 -0.52 -8.97 10.87
N LEU A 150 0.68 -9.41 11.26
CA LEU A 150 1.65 -10.06 10.40
C LEU A 150 2.01 -11.44 10.96
N ALA A 151 1.93 -12.47 10.13
CA ALA A 151 2.58 -13.74 10.39
C ALA A 151 3.97 -13.73 9.74
N TYR A 152 4.98 -14.25 10.40
CA TYR A 152 6.33 -14.37 9.85
C TYR A 152 7.13 -15.46 10.55
N VAL A 153 8.25 -15.84 9.94
CA VAL A 153 9.19 -16.80 10.50
C VAL A 153 10.32 -16.05 11.20
N THR A 154 10.67 -16.49 12.41
CA THR A 154 11.84 -16.03 13.16
C THR A 154 12.75 -17.18 13.53
N PHE A 155 14.05 -16.92 13.66
CA PHE A 155 15.06 -17.88 14.10
C PHE A 155 15.67 -17.53 15.47
N GLU A 156 15.07 -16.61 16.22
CA GLU A 156 15.57 -16.13 17.52
C GLU A 156 15.70 -17.24 18.58
N SER A 157 14.90 -18.29 18.48
CA SER A 157 14.97 -19.46 19.36
C SER A 157 16.01 -20.52 18.93
N GLY A 158 16.89 -20.22 17.96
CA GLY A 158 17.88 -21.13 17.39
C GLY A 158 17.31 -22.10 16.34
N ARG A 159 16.01 -22.03 16.06
CA ARG A 159 15.32 -22.79 15.01
C ARG A 159 14.18 -21.97 14.43
N SER A 160 13.65 -22.39 13.27
CA SER A 160 12.50 -21.69 12.69
C SER A 160 11.28 -21.81 13.61
N ALA A 161 10.67 -20.67 13.92
CA ALA A 161 9.40 -20.55 14.61
C ALA A 161 8.46 -19.64 13.80
N LEU A 162 7.21 -20.07 13.64
CA LEU A 162 6.18 -19.27 13.03
C LEU A 162 5.46 -18.48 14.12
N VAL A 163 5.39 -17.17 13.95
CA VAL A 163 4.76 -16.26 14.90
C VAL A 163 3.73 -15.37 14.22
N ILE A 164 2.75 -14.90 14.98
CA ILE A 164 1.82 -13.82 14.58
C ILE A 164 2.04 -12.64 15.51
N GLN A 165 2.25 -11.46 14.94
CA GLN A 165 2.38 -10.21 15.67
C GLN A 165 1.20 -9.29 15.38
N THR A 166 0.58 -8.75 16.43
CA THR A 166 -0.45 -7.72 16.34
C THR A 166 0.21 -6.34 16.24
N LEU A 167 -0.09 -5.58 15.18
CA LEU A 167 0.60 -4.31 14.91
C LEU A 167 0.24 -3.21 15.92
N ALA A 168 -0.98 -3.20 16.44
CA ALA A 168 -1.46 -2.14 17.32
C ALA A 168 -0.72 -2.07 18.67
N ASN A 169 -0.25 -3.21 19.19
CA ASN A 169 0.36 -3.30 20.53
C ASN A 169 1.69 -4.08 20.53
N GLY A 170 2.15 -4.57 19.38
CA GLY A 170 3.38 -5.34 19.24
C GLY A 170 3.32 -6.76 19.84
N ALA A 171 2.17 -7.22 20.33
CA ALA A 171 2.05 -8.55 20.95
C ALA A 171 2.36 -9.67 19.96
N VAL A 172 3.26 -10.57 20.32
CA VAL A 172 3.70 -11.69 19.51
C VAL A 172 3.18 -13.01 20.10
N ARG A 173 2.57 -13.84 19.27
CA ARG A 173 2.13 -15.20 19.61
C ARG A 173 2.81 -16.23 18.73
N GLN A 174 3.50 -17.18 19.31
CA GLN A 174 4.06 -18.33 18.59
C GLN A 174 2.94 -19.29 18.16
N VAL A 175 2.91 -19.65 16.89
CA VAL A 175 1.92 -20.56 16.28
C VAL A 175 2.51 -21.96 16.14
N ALA A 176 3.75 -22.04 15.66
CA ALA A 176 4.44 -23.31 15.44
C ALA A 176 5.95 -23.17 15.68
N SER A 177 6.56 -24.20 16.25
CA SER A 177 8.02 -24.33 16.41
C SER A 177 8.37 -25.82 16.46
N PHE A 178 7.96 -26.55 15.44
CA PHE A 178 8.31 -27.95 15.28
C PHE A 178 9.78 -28.10 14.89
N PRO A 179 10.39 -29.27 15.12
CA PRO A 179 11.72 -29.58 14.59
C PRO A 179 11.76 -29.35 13.06
N ARG A 180 12.90 -28.86 12.54
CA ARG A 180 13.12 -28.56 11.13
C ARG A 180 12.34 -27.33 10.66
N HIS A 181 11.74 -27.34 9.44
CA HIS A 181 11.16 -26.15 8.81
C HIS A 181 9.74 -25.85 9.30
N ASN A 182 9.49 -24.58 9.63
CA ASN A 182 8.18 -23.98 9.89
C ASN A 182 8.12 -22.66 9.10
N GLY A 183 7.25 -22.56 8.10
CA GLY A 183 7.31 -21.36 7.25
C GLY A 183 6.19 -21.20 6.24
N ALA A 184 6.35 -20.24 5.34
CA ALA A 184 5.41 -19.88 4.29
C ALA A 184 3.96 -19.72 4.77
N PRO A 185 3.70 -18.83 5.75
CA PRO A 185 2.35 -18.60 6.27
C PRO A 185 1.45 -17.92 5.23
N ALA A 186 0.17 -18.30 5.23
CA ALA A 186 -0.88 -17.64 4.46
C ALA A 186 -2.18 -17.66 5.26
N PHE A 187 -2.78 -16.49 5.48
CA PHE A 187 -4.10 -16.39 6.10
C PHE A 187 -5.21 -16.76 5.12
N SER A 188 -6.27 -17.37 5.65
CA SER A 188 -7.52 -17.48 4.90
C SER A 188 -8.15 -16.10 4.64
N PRO A 189 -9.00 -15.94 3.60
CA PRO A 189 -9.61 -14.65 3.27
C PRO A 189 -10.42 -14.01 4.40
N ASP A 190 -10.98 -14.83 5.29
CA ASP A 190 -11.71 -14.40 6.48
C ASP A 190 -10.82 -14.18 7.72
N GLY A 191 -9.52 -14.48 7.62
CA GLY A 191 -8.55 -14.34 8.71
C GLY A 191 -8.69 -15.37 9.84
N SER A 192 -9.63 -16.33 9.75
CA SER A 192 -9.90 -17.30 10.81
C SER A 192 -8.87 -18.45 10.86
N LYS A 193 -8.19 -18.72 9.75
CA LYS A 193 -7.24 -19.82 9.60
C LYS A 193 -5.90 -19.31 9.09
N LEU A 194 -4.84 -20.06 9.41
CA LEU A 194 -3.50 -19.86 8.88
C LEU A 194 -2.98 -21.20 8.34
N ALA A 195 -2.74 -21.25 7.03
CA ALA A 195 -1.99 -22.33 6.40
C ALA A 195 -0.49 -22.04 6.50
N PHE A 196 0.36 -23.05 6.64
CA PHE A 196 1.80 -22.91 6.63
C PHE A 196 2.51 -24.22 6.29
N ALA A 197 3.70 -24.13 5.73
CA ALA A 197 4.52 -25.28 5.40
C ALA A 197 5.25 -25.82 6.65
N LEU A 198 5.25 -27.13 6.80
CA LEU A 198 5.85 -27.82 7.93
C LEU A 198 6.70 -29.02 7.47
N SER A 199 7.89 -29.21 8.04
CA SER A 199 8.72 -30.39 7.80
C SER A 199 8.97 -31.15 9.12
N LYS A 200 8.05 -32.03 9.49
CA LYS A 200 8.18 -32.85 10.70
C LYS A 200 9.15 -34.04 10.52
N THR A 201 9.06 -34.72 9.39
CA THR A 201 9.69 -36.01 9.13
C THR A 201 10.78 -35.98 8.06
N GLY A 202 11.08 -34.79 7.52
CA GLY A 202 12.06 -34.61 6.44
C GLY A 202 11.44 -34.23 5.10
N SER A 203 10.14 -34.49 4.89
CA SER A 203 9.36 -33.98 3.77
C SER A 203 8.58 -32.71 4.18
N LEU A 204 8.33 -31.80 3.22
CA LEU A 204 7.46 -30.65 3.44
C LEU A 204 6.00 -31.11 3.40
N ASN A 205 5.23 -30.68 4.40
CA ASN A 205 3.79 -30.88 4.49
C ASN A 205 3.11 -29.52 4.72
N LEU A 206 1.89 -29.38 4.25
CA LEU A 206 1.02 -28.23 4.49
C LEU A 206 0.10 -28.48 5.68
#